data_1814ae486899a47381a72d2d6e419202
#
_entry.id   1814ae486899a47381a72d2d6e419202
#
_cell.length_a   1.000
_cell.length_b   1.000
_cell.length_c   1.000
_cell.angle_alpha   90.00
_cell.angle_beta   90.00
_cell.angle_gamma   90.00
#
_symmetry.space_group_name_H-M   'P 1'
#
loop_
_entity.id
_entity.type
_entity.pdbx_description
1 polymer ?
#
loop_
_entity_poly.entity_id
_entity_poly.type
_entity_poly.pdbx_seq_one_letter_code
_entity_poly.pdbx_strand_id
1 'polypeptide(L)'
;MDPLSQGTVGAAFAQSIANKNNIFKIGFIGFLAGMTPDLDVLIQSSTDPILSLEYHRQFTHSLFFIPFGSLIFAILIFPLFKSSLSLKTVYFASFLGYATHGLLDACTSYGTQLFWPFSNERISWNNISIAVSYTHLTLPTNSRV
;
A
#
# COMPACT_ATOMS: atom_id res chain seq x y z
N MET A 1 -2.94 -3.34 -6.94
CA MET A 1 -3.08 -2.21 -7.93
C MET A 1 -1.70 -1.82 -8.44
N ASP A 2 -1.58 -0.79 -9.30
CA ASP A 2 -0.26 -0.31 -9.65
C ASP A 2 0.39 0.46 -8.48
N PRO A 3 1.72 0.36 -8.28
CA PRO A 3 2.40 0.95 -7.13
C PRO A 3 2.26 2.47 -7.02
N LEU A 4 2.14 3.19 -8.14
CA LEU A 4 2.01 4.64 -8.14
C LEU A 4 0.65 5.08 -7.60
N SER A 5 -0.43 4.40 -7.98
CA SER A 5 -1.77 4.63 -7.43
C SER A 5 -1.81 4.34 -5.93
N GLN A 6 -1.21 3.23 -5.49
CA GLN A 6 -1.09 2.87 -4.07
C GLN A 6 -0.34 3.95 -3.29
N GLY A 7 0.82 4.38 -3.79
CA GLY A 7 1.60 5.44 -3.17
C GLY A 7 0.85 6.78 -3.13
N THR A 8 0.16 7.15 -4.20
CA THR A 8 -0.58 8.42 -4.28
C THR A 8 -1.72 8.48 -3.25
N VAL A 9 -2.49 7.41 -3.12
CA VAL A 9 -3.55 7.32 -2.11
C VAL A 9 -2.95 7.31 -0.71
N GLY A 10 -1.86 6.56 -0.50
CA GLY A 10 -1.12 6.58 0.76
C GLY A 10 -0.61 7.97 1.14
N ALA A 11 -0.10 8.74 0.17
CA ALA A 11 0.30 10.13 0.39
C ALA A 11 -0.87 11.02 0.81
N ALA A 12 -2.01 10.92 0.12
CA ALA A 12 -3.20 11.72 0.40
C ALA A 12 -3.73 11.45 1.83
N PHE A 13 -3.79 10.19 2.24
CA PHE A 13 -4.21 9.83 3.60
C PHE A 13 -3.19 10.29 4.65
N ALA A 14 -1.89 10.11 4.41
CA ALA A 14 -0.88 10.59 5.34
C ALA A 14 -0.91 12.11 5.50
N GLN A 15 -1.19 12.87 4.45
CA GLN A 15 -1.31 14.32 4.50
C GLN A 15 -2.46 14.82 5.38
N SER A 16 -3.42 13.97 5.74
CA SER A 16 -4.51 14.35 6.66
C SER A 16 -4.03 14.76 8.06
N ILE A 17 -2.86 14.29 8.48
CA ILE A 17 -2.22 14.66 9.77
C ILE A 17 -1.16 15.74 9.63
N ALA A 18 -0.98 16.31 8.43
CA ALA A 18 0.10 17.23 8.12
C ALA A 18 -0.27 18.69 8.41
N ASN A 19 0.76 19.48 8.72
CA ASN A 19 0.70 20.93 8.75
C ASN A 19 1.29 21.51 7.46
N LYS A 20 1.02 22.80 7.17
CA LYS A 20 1.56 23.49 5.99
C LYS A 20 3.08 23.34 5.81
N ASN A 21 3.83 23.30 6.92
CA ASN A 21 5.28 23.23 6.91
C ASN A 21 5.86 21.85 6.63
N ASN A 22 5.08 20.79 6.81
CA ASN A 22 5.55 19.40 6.70
C ASN A 22 4.75 18.52 5.72
N ILE A 23 3.74 19.09 5.05
CA ILE A 23 2.81 18.36 4.18
C ILE A 23 3.51 17.53 3.10
N PHE A 24 4.56 18.09 2.47
CA PHE A 24 5.33 17.36 1.45
C PHE A 24 6.11 16.18 2.05
N LYS A 25 6.73 16.38 3.23
CA LYS A 25 7.49 15.31 3.91
C LYS A 25 6.57 14.18 4.34
N ILE A 26 5.44 14.53 4.93
CA ILE A 26 4.43 13.54 5.39
C ILE A 26 3.80 12.83 4.19
N GLY A 27 3.46 13.56 3.12
CA GLY A 27 2.97 12.95 1.89
C GLY A 27 3.98 11.99 1.26
N PHE A 28 5.27 12.36 1.24
CA PHE A 28 6.33 11.50 0.73
C PHE A 28 6.51 10.22 1.56
N ILE A 29 6.44 10.33 2.89
CA ILE A 29 6.47 9.17 3.79
C ILE A 29 5.26 8.25 3.53
N GLY A 30 4.05 8.83 3.42
CA GLY A 30 2.83 8.07 3.12
C GLY A 30 2.86 7.42 1.74
N PHE A 31 3.44 8.10 0.74
CA PHE A 31 3.64 7.55 -0.60
C PHE A 31 4.50 6.28 -0.58
N LEU A 32 5.67 6.36 0.05
CA LEU A 32 6.57 5.22 0.15
C LEU A 32 5.97 4.09 1.02
N ALA A 33 5.32 4.46 2.14
CA ALA A 33 4.66 3.48 3.00
C ALA A 33 3.52 2.75 2.29
N GLY A 34 2.77 3.46 1.43
CA GLY A 34 1.71 2.88 0.61
C GLY A 34 2.20 1.91 -0.46
N MET A 35 3.48 1.96 -0.83
CA MET A 35 4.10 1.00 -1.77
C MET A 35 4.77 -0.18 -1.06
N THR A 36 5.04 -0.07 0.24
CA THR A 36 5.86 -1.04 0.98
C THR A 36 5.27 -2.45 1.05
N PRO A 37 3.95 -2.68 1.21
CA PRO A 37 3.39 -4.04 1.27
C PRO A 37 3.72 -4.88 0.04
N ASP A 38 3.78 -4.30 -1.16
CA ASP A 38 4.10 -5.00 -2.41
C ASP A 38 5.56 -5.48 -2.49
N LEU A 39 6.41 -5.14 -1.52
CA LEU A 39 7.74 -5.73 -1.41
C LEU A 39 7.69 -7.24 -1.11
N ASP A 40 6.54 -7.77 -0.75
CA ASP A 40 6.32 -9.21 -0.61
C ASP A 40 6.57 -9.98 -1.92
N VAL A 41 6.49 -9.31 -3.08
CA VAL A 41 6.86 -9.89 -4.39
C VAL A 41 8.33 -10.34 -4.45
N LEU A 42 9.18 -9.82 -3.55
CA LEU A 42 10.59 -10.25 -3.43
C LEU A 42 10.73 -11.61 -2.75
N ILE A 43 9.67 -12.12 -2.12
CA ILE A 43 9.63 -13.46 -1.54
C ILE A 43 9.44 -14.47 -2.69
N GLN A 44 10.55 -14.96 -3.19
CA GLN A 44 10.58 -15.92 -4.30
C GLN A 44 11.30 -17.20 -3.87
N SER A 45 10.85 -18.33 -4.43
CA SER A 45 11.49 -19.62 -4.25
C SER A 45 11.88 -20.19 -5.63
N SER A 46 13.10 -20.69 -5.74
CA SER A 46 13.56 -21.38 -6.94
C SER A 46 13.01 -22.80 -7.07
N THR A 47 12.51 -23.36 -5.95
CA THR A 47 11.99 -24.73 -5.88
C THR A 47 10.46 -24.82 -5.97
N ASP A 48 9.78 -23.75 -5.60
CA ASP A 48 8.31 -23.67 -5.67
C ASP A 48 7.87 -22.34 -6.30
N PRO A 49 7.51 -22.34 -7.58
CA PRO A 49 7.02 -21.14 -8.28
C PRO A 49 5.68 -20.62 -7.76
N ILE A 50 4.87 -21.46 -7.08
CA ILE A 50 3.54 -21.08 -6.59
C ILE A 50 3.65 -20.30 -5.28
N LEU A 51 4.75 -20.48 -4.55
CA LEU A 51 4.97 -19.87 -3.24
C LEU A 51 4.82 -18.34 -3.27
N SER A 52 5.34 -17.70 -4.30
CA SER A 52 5.23 -16.24 -4.46
C SER A 52 3.77 -15.77 -4.64
N LEU A 53 2.96 -16.57 -5.34
CA LEU A 53 1.52 -16.27 -5.53
C LEU A 53 0.72 -16.48 -4.24
N GLU A 54 1.11 -17.47 -3.43
CA GLU A 54 0.45 -17.77 -2.17
C GLU A 54 0.73 -16.68 -1.13
N TYR A 55 1.99 -16.26 -0.99
CA TYR A 55 2.39 -15.23 -0.03
C TYR A 55 2.04 -13.83 -0.48
N HIS A 56 1.92 -13.59 -1.79
CA HIS A 56 1.54 -12.28 -2.30
C HIS A 56 0.12 -11.91 -1.84
N ARG A 57 0.00 -10.74 -1.22
CA ARG A 57 -1.22 -10.22 -0.60
C ARG A 57 -1.77 -11.07 0.55
N GLN A 58 -0.88 -11.70 1.32
CA GLN A 58 -1.22 -12.43 2.52
C GLN A 58 -0.93 -11.56 3.76
N PHE A 59 0.13 -11.88 4.51
CA PHE A 59 0.40 -11.26 5.81
C PHE A 59 0.74 -9.78 5.73
N THR A 60 1.49 -9.35 4.70
CA THR A 60 1.88 -7.95 4.50
C THR A 60 0.69 -7.01 4.28
N HIS A 61 -0.40 -7.53 3.74
CA HIS A 61 -1.60 -6.78 3.43
C HIS A 61 -2.71 -6.94 4.48
N SER A 62 -2.48 -7.75 5.51
CA SER A 62 -3.47 -8.00 6.56
C SER A 62 -3.61 -6.80 7.50
N LEU A 63 -4.82 -6.57 8.00
CA LEU A 63 -5.11 -5.52 8.98
C LEU A 63 -4.29 -5.71 10.26
N PHE A 64 -4.03 -6.98 10.63
CA PHE A 64 -3.21 -7.30 11.79
C PHE A 64 -1.76 -6.85 11.64
N PHE A 65 -1.21 -6.93 10.43
CA PHE A 65 0.19 -6.60 10.17
C PHE A 65 0.44 -5.09 9.97
N ILE A 66 -0.59 -4.30 9.66
CA ILE A 66 -0.45 -2.85 9.42
C ILE A 66 0.36 -2.14 10.52
N PRO A 67 0.03 -2.27 11.83
CA PRO A 67 0.78 -1.57 12.87
C PRO A 67 2.26 -1.99 12.95
N PHE A 68 2.54 -3.25 12.69
CA PHE A 68 3.91 -3.78 12.73
C PHE A 68 4.70 -3.38 11.48
N GLY A 69 4.13 -3.57 10.29
CA GLY A 69 4.75 -3.20 9.02
C GLY A 69 5.03 -1.70 8.94
N SER A 70 4.08 -0.87 9.35
CA SER A 70 4.26 0.58 9.42
C SER A 70 5.31 1.01 10.46
N LEU A 71 5.44 0.30 11.59
CA LEU A 71 6.46 0.58 12.59
C LEU A 71 7.86 0.26 12.05
N ILE A 72 8.03 -0.91 11.43
CA ILE A 72 9.30 -1.30 10.80
C ILE A 72 9.69 -0.26 9.76
N PHE A 73 8.77 0.10 8.85
CA PHE A 73 9.01 1.12 7.84
C PHE A 73 9.36 2.48 8.46
N ALA A 74 8.63 2.91 9.50
CA ALA A 74 8.89 4.17 10.17
C ALA A 74 10.28 4.22 10.80
N ILE A 75 10.73 3.14 11.44
CA ILE A 75 12.08 3.05 12.04
C ILE A 75 13.15 3.15 10.94
N LEU A 76 12.95 2.48 9.82
CA LEU A 76 13.90 2.48 8.70
C LEU A 76 14.02 3.86 8.04
N ILE A 77 12.90 4.59 7.87
CA ILE A 77 12.93 5.89 7.19
C ILE A 77 13.20 7.07 8.15
N PHE A 78 12.98 6.90 9.45
CA PHE A 78 13.12 7.96 10.45
C PHE A 78 14.47 8.68 10.43
N PRO A 79 15.63 8.02 10.24
CA PRO A 79 16.93 8.70 10.19
C PRO A 79 16.99 9.82 9.16
N LEU A 80 16.25 9.71 8.05
CA LEU A 80 16.19 10.73 6.98
C LEU A 80 15.39 11.98 7.41
N PHE A 81 14.47 11.83 8.37
CA PHE A 81 13.54 12.89 8.79
C PHE A 81 13.71 13.35 10.22
N LYS A 82 14.64 12.76 10.99
CA LYS A 82 14.84 13.03 12.44
C LYS A 82 15.09 14.50 12.76
N SER A 83 15.62 15.29 11.83
CA SER A 83 15.87 16.73 12.01
C SER A 83 14.61 17.60 11.92
N SER A 84 13.52 17.06 11.39
CA SER A 84 12.32 17.85 11.07
C SER A 84 11.00 17.24 11.54
N LEU A 85 10.98 15.95 11.84
CA LEU A 85 9.78 15.23 12.28
C LEU A 85 10.09 14.35 13.47
N SER A 86 9.10 14.19 14.37
CA SER A 86 9.18 13.22 15.46
C SER A 86 8.92 11.79 14.94
N LEU A 87 9.49 10.79 15.61
CA LEU A 87 9.23 9.39 15.27
C LEU A 87 7.72 9.06 15.29
N LYS A 88 6.98 9.65 16.23
CA LYS A 88 5.53 9.50 16.32
C LYS A 88 4.84 9.98 15.06
N THR A 89 5.21 11.15 14.53
CA THR A 89 4.64 11.69 13.29
C THR A 89 4.98 10.82 12.08
N VAL A 90 6.24 10.36 11.99
CA VAL A 90 6.67 9.44 10.92
C VAL A 90 5.90 8.13 10.99
N TYR A 91 5.70 7.56 12.19
CA TYR A 91 4.93 6.34 12.39
C TYR A 91 3.47 6.50 11.94
N PHE A 92 2.77 7.57 12.38
CA PHE A 92 1.38 7.77 11.98
C PHE A 92 1.22 8.04 10.48
N ALA A 93 2.15 8.78 9.86
CA ALA A 93 2.17 8.97 8.40
C ALA A 93 2.37 7.64 7.68
N SER A 94 3.28 6.80 8.15
CA SER A 94 3.54 5.46 7.63
C SER A 94 2.34 4.54 7.83
N PHE A 95 1.71 4.59 9.00
CA PHE A 95 0.52 3.80 9.32
C PHE A 95 -0.65 4.13 8.38
N LEU A 96 -0.93 5.41 8.16
CA LEU A 96 -2.00 5.83 7.26
C LEU A 96 -1.70 5.42 5.81
N GLY A 97 -0.47 5.61 5.34
CA GLY A 97 -0.06 5.19 4.00
C GLY A 97 -0.13 3.67 3.83
N TYR A 98 0.38 2.92 4.79
CA TYR A 98 0.39 1.46 4.75
C TYR A 98 -1.03 0.86 4.80
N ALA A 99 -1.91 1.43 5.64
CA ALA A 99 -3.28 0.95 5.83
C ALA A 99 -4.13 1.05 4.55
N THR A 100 -3.90 2.07 3.72
CA THR A 100 -4.65 2.24 2.46
C THR A 100 -4.36 1.13 1.46
N HIS A 101 -3.17 0.53 1.50
CA HIS A 101 -2.73 -0.45 0.51
C HIS A 101 -3.61 -1.70 0.52
N GLY A 102 -3.70 -2.40 1.65
CA GLY A 102 -4.50 -3.63 1.77
C GLY A 102 -5.99 -3.41 1.46
N LEU A 103 -6.53 -2.24 1.84
CA LEU A 103 -7.91 -1.87 1.55
C LEU A 103 -8.15 -1.65 0.05
N LEU A 104 -7.23 -0.95 -0.63
CA LEU A 104 -7.30 -0.75 -2.07
C LEU A 104 -7.20 -2.06 -2.85
N ASP A 105 -6.34 -2.97 -2.39
CA ASP A 105 -6.21 -4.28 -3.01
C ASP A 105 -7.43 -5.17 -2.79
N ALA A 106 -8.13 -5.03 -1.67
CA ALA A 106 -9.41 -5.69 -1.45
C ALA A 106 -10.50 -5.16 -2.40
N CYS A 107 -10.39 -3.94 -2.91
CA CYS A 107 -11.30 -3.41 -3.93
C CYS A 107 -11.11 -4.05 -5.31
N THR A 108 -9.99 -4.75 -5.55
CA THR A 108 -9.72 -5.42 -6.83
C THR A 108 -10.35 -6.81 -6.90
N SER A 109 -10.42 -7.37 -8.12
CA SER A 109 -10.93 -8.72 -8.36
C SER A 109 -10.01 -9.83 -7.84
N TYR A 110 -8.71 -9.56 -7.69
CA TYR A 110 -7.77 -10.54 -7.14
C TYR A 110 -7.95 -10.74 -5.63
N GLY A 111 -8.34 -9.67 -4.92
CA GLY A 111 -8.59 -9.70 -3.48
C GLY A 111 -7.34 -9.79 -2.62
N THR A 112 -7.55 -9.78 -1.31
CA THR A 112 -6.50 -9.73 -0.28
C THR A 112 -6.94 -10.48 0.96
N GLN A 113 -6.02 -11.15 1.65
CA GLN A 113 -6.30 -11.82 2.93
C GLN A 113 -6.27 -10.81 4.10
N LEU A 114 -7.28 -9.91 4.14
CA LEU A 114 -7.32 -8.83 5.13
C LEU A 114 -7.33 -9.33 6.58
N PHE A 115 -7.93 -10.48 6.85
CA PHE A 115 -8.09 -11.02 8.21
C PHE A 115 -7.06 -12.10 8.58
N TRP A 116 -6.01 -12.25 7.78
CA TRP A 116 -4.90 -13.12 8.17
C TRP A 116 -4.30 -12.64 9.52
N PRO A 117 -3.93 -13.50 10.50
CA PRO A 117 -3.91 -14.96 10.48
C PRO A 117 -5.25 -15.63 10.89
N PHE A 118 -6.29 -14.89 11.18
CA PHE A 118 -7.55 -15.42 11.70
C PHE A 118 -8.42 -16.09 10.63
N SER A 119 -8.29 -15.65 9.38
CA SER A 119 -8.98 -16.20 8.22
C SER A 119 -8.07 -16.18 7.00
N ASN A 120 -8.11 -17.26 6.22
CA ASN A 120 -7.39 -17.37 4.94
C ASN A 120 -8.26 -16.93 3.75
N GLU A 121 -9.46 -16.41 3.99
CA GLU A 121 -10.33 -15.94 2.92
C GLU A 121 -9.77 -14.69 2.25
N ARG A 122 -9.77 -14.68 0.92
CA ARG A 122 -9.45 -13.50 0.12
C ARG A 122 -10.70 -12.64 -0.05
N ILE A 123 -10.66 -11.45 0.52
CA ILE A 123 -11.73 -10.46 0.37
C ILE A 123 -11.51 -9.73 -0.94
N SER A 124 -12.50 -9.79 -1.81
CA SER A 124 -12.54 -9.13 -3.10
C SER A 124 -13.88 -8.44 -3.28
N TRP A 125 -13.89 -7.11 -3.19
CA TRP A 125 -15.10 -6.32 -3.44
C TRP A 125 -15.34 -6.06 -4.92
N ASN A 126 -14.35 -6.31 -5.76
CA ASN A 126 -14.44 -6.22 -7.23
C ASN A 126 -14.99 -4.88 -7.77
N ASN A 127 -14.66 -3.79 -7.07
CA ASN A 127 -15.15 -2.45 -7.40
C ASN A 127 -14.20 -1.69 -8.33
N ILE A 128 -12.91 -2.07 -8.37
CA ILE A 128 -11.86 -1.37 -9.10
C ILE A 128 -11.09 -2.38 -9.95
N SER A 129 -10.89 -2.04 -11.23
CA SER A 129 -10.02 -2.82 -12.11
C SER A 129 -8.56 -2.69 -11.66
N ILE A 130 -7.78 -3.78 -11.78
CA ILE A 130 -6.34 -3.80 -11.46
C ILE A 130 -5.56 -2.79 -12.31
N ALA A 131 -6.04 -2.48 -13.52
CA ALA A 131 -5.40 -1.61 -14.50
C ALA A 131 -6.14 -0.28 -14.70
N VAL A 132 -6.63 0.36 -13.65
CA VAL A 132 -7.38 1.63 -13.73
C VAL A 132 -6.62 2.70 -14.52
N SER A 133 -5.30 2.80 -14.33
CA SER A 133 -4.47 3.79 -15.01
C SER A 133 -4.45 3.63 -16.53
N TYR A 134 -4.53 2.41 -17.03
CA TYR A 134 -4.50 2.13 -18.47
C TYR A 134 -5.87 2.32 -19.13
N THR A 135 -6.97 2.01 -18.43
CA THR A 135 -8.31 2.12 -18.98
C THR A 135 -8.73 3.57 -19.21
N HIS A 136 -8.33 4.49 -18.34
CA HIS A 136 -8.63 5.90 -18.52
C HIS A 136 -7.84 6.56 -19.66
N LEU A 137 -6.67 6.03 -20.01
CA LEU A 137 -5.87 6.54 -21.14
C LEU A 137 -6.28 5.97 -22.49
N THR A 138 -6.91 4.79 -22.52
CA THR A 138 -7.23 4.09 -23.78
C THR A 138 -8.69 4.17 -24.21
N LEU A 139 -9.60 4.55 -23.32
CA LEU A 139 -11.04 4.63 -23.62
C LEU A 139 -11.48 5.73 -24.60
N PRO A 140 -10.78 6.87 -24.78
CA PRO A 140 -11.27 7.91 -25.68
C PRO A 140 -11.14 7.60 -27.17
N THR A 141 -10.40 6.56 -27.55
CA THR A 141 -10.05 6.35 -28.97
C THR A 141 -10.93 5.37 -29.72
N ASN A 142 -11.82 4.63 -29.06
CA ASN A 142 -12.62 3.57 -29.69
C ASN A 142 -14.13 3.82 -29.77
N SER A 143 -14.61 5.04 -29.61
CA SER A 143 -16.03 5.37 -29.80
C SER A 143 -16.33 5.90 -31.21
N ARG A 144 -15.73 5.29 -32.24
CA ARG A 144 -16.15 5.47 -33.63
C ARG A 144 -16.30 4.13 -34.29
N VAL A 145 -17.45 3.55 -34.13
CA VAL A 145 -18.14 2.77 -35.18
C VAL A 145 -19.61 3.06 -35.03
#